data_bd3698ef7013b94bd4c3e0f060652427
#
_entry.id   bd3698ef7013b94bd4c3e0f060652427
#
_cell.length_a   1.000
_cell.length_b   1.000
_cell.length_c   1.000
_cell.angle_alpha   90.00
_cell.angle_beta   90.00
_cell.angle_gamma   90.00
#
_symmetry.space_group_name_H-M   'P 1'
#
loop_
_entity.id
_entity.type
_entity.pdbx_description
1 polymer ?
#
loop_
_entity_poly.entity_id
_entity_poly.type
_entity_poly.pdbx_seq_one_letter_code
_entity_poly.pdbx_strand_id
1 'polypeptide(L)'
;DYSTGIAEVPVPVVSHENGQYQMYPDYREIEKFTGVTRAYNFETYRKRLKDAGMLDLADSFFRASGALAVICYREDIESAIRTRGFGGFQLLDLQDFPGQGTALVGILDAFLDSKGLVTPEKWREFCNDVVPLLRHNSFTWTTNQTFVTKAQVANYGPVNINKAAKWV
;
A
#
# COMPACT_ATOMS: atom_id res chain seq x y z
N ASP A 1 -12.56 -7.13 6.56
CA ASP A 1 -12.18 -8.32 5.81
C ASP A 1 -13.28 -8.71 4.82
N TYR A 2 -13.02 -9.65 3.94
CA TYR A 2 -13.92 -10.05 2.83
C TYR A 2 -14.78 -11.26 3.16
N SER A 3 -14.85 -11.70 4.43
CA SER A 3 -15.51 -12.95 4.84
C SER A 3 -16.96 -13.05 4.36
N THR A 4 -17.73 -11.96 4.43
CA THR A 4 -19.13 -11.95 3.96
C THR A 4 -19.20 -12.08 2.42
N GLY A 5 -18.31 -11.43 1.69
CA GLY A 5 -18.32 -11.44 0.21
C GLY A 5 -17.94 -12.77 -0.39
N ILE A 6 -17.19 -13.61 0.33
CA ILE A 6 -16.73 -14.92 -0.17
C ILE A 6 -17.51 -16.10 0.42
N ALA A 7 -18.44 -15.86 1.34
CA ALA A 7 -19.07 -16.92 2.16
C ALA A 7 -19.75 -18.02 1.33
N GLU A 8 -20.30 -17.68 0.17
CA GLU A 8 -21.03 -18.62 -0.72
C GLU A 8 -20.25 -19.00 -1.98
N VAL A 9 -18.97 -18.59 -2.07
CA VAL A 9 -18.15 -18.87 -3.25
C VAL A 9 -17.41 -20.19 -3.04
N PRO A 10 -17.67 -21.25 -3.84
CA PRO A 10 -17.13 -22.59 -3.62
C PRO A 10 -15.71 -22.80 -4.19
N VAL A 11 -15.05 -21.72 -4.61
CA VAL A 11 -13.70 -21.74 -5.19
C VAL A 11 -12.82 -20.72 -4.49
N PRO A 12 -11.48 -20.85 -4.52
CA PRO A 12 -10.58 -19.85 -3.98
C PRO A 12 -10.82 -18.48 -4.60
N VAL A 13 -10.98 -17.46 -3.77
CA VAL A 13 -11.12 -16.06 -4.19
C VAL A 13 -9.81 -15.33 -3.93
N VAL A 14 -9.33 -14.60 -4.92
CA VAL A 14 -8.13 -13.76 -4.86
C VAL A 14 -8.58 -12.33 -5.11
N SER A 15 -8.16 -11.38 -4.27
CA SER A 15 -8.39 -9.98 -4.59
C SER A 15 -7.44 -9.55 -5.70
N HIS A 16 -7.96 -8.73 -6.62
CA HIS A 16 -7.25 -8.27 -7.80
C HIS A 16 -7.16 -6.75 -7.79
N GLU A 17 -6.08 -6.21 -8.33
CA GLU A 17 -5.86 -4.76 -8.46
C GLU A 17 -5.85 -4.01 -7.11
N ASN A 18 -5.33 -4.62 -6.06
CA ASN A 18 -5.15 -3.94 -4.78
C ASN A 18 -4.09 -2.84 -4.90
N GLY A 19 -4.32 -1.72 -4.22
CA GLY A 19 -3.28 -0.72 -4.03
C GLY A 19 -3.25 0.39 -5.09
N GLN A 20 -4.35 0.70 -5.74
CA GLN A 20 -4.44 1.83 -6.69
C GLN A 20 -4.56 3.19 -5.97
N TYR A 21 -3.65 3.46 -5.04
CA TYR A 21 -3.61 4.69 -4.24
C TYR A 21 -2.62 5.67 -4.86
N GLN A 22 -3.13 6.62 -5.68
CA GLN A 22 -2.29 7.62 -6.35
C GLN A 22 -1.51 8.45 -5.35
N MET A 23 -0.22 8.60 -5.66
CA MET A 23 0.70 9.46 -4.96
C MET A 23 0.98 10.71 -5.78
N TYR A 24 1.36 11.78 -5.11
CA TYR A 24 1.86 12.96 -5.80
C TYR A 24 3.19 12.64 -6.49
N PRO A 25 3.46 13.17 -7.72
CA PRO A 25 4.66 12.85 -8.47
C PRO A 25 5.95 13.22 -7.74
N ASP A 26 6.94 12.33 -7.79
CA ASP A 26 8.32 12.68 -7.47
C ASP A 26 9.02 13.23 -8.74
N TYR A 27 9.16 14.52 -8.84
CA TYR A 27 9.74 15.14 -10.04
C TYR A 27 11.21 14.81 -10.28
N ARG A 28 11.92 14.20 -9.33
CA ARG A 28 13.28 13.68 -9.51
C ARG A 28 13.32 12.52 -10.53
N GLU A 29 12.21 11.82 -10.71
CA GLU A 29 12.10 10.73 -11.70
C GLU A 29 12.24 11.22 -13.15
N ILE A 30 11.97 12.49 -13.43
CA ILE A 30 12.06 13.04 -14.79
C ILE A 30 13.44 12.79 -15.39
N GLU A 31 14.51 12.89 -14.61
CA GLU A 31 15.90 12.72 -15.06
C GLU A 31 16.24 11.27 -15.42
N LYS A 32 15.43 10.30 -14.97
CA LYS A 32 15.60 8.88 -15.29
C LYS A 32 15.11 8.52 -16.70
N PHE A 33 14.25 9.35 -17.29
CA PHE A 33 13.69 9.11 -18.63
C PHE A 33 14.69 9.54 -19.72
N THR A 34 15.74 8.76 -19.89
CA THR A 34 16.85 9.03 -20.84
C THR A 34 16.68 8.34 -22.20
N GLY A 35 15.63 7.52 -22.36
CA GLY A 35 15.35 6.79 -23.59
C GLY A 35 14.33 7.50 -24.49
N VAL A 36 13.59 6.72 -25.26
CA VAL A 36 12.56 7.23 -26.20
C VAL A 36 11.29 7.71 -25.49
N THR A 37 11.02 7.20 -24.30
CA THR A 37 9.86 7.62 -23.51
C THR A 37 10.19 8.89 -22.74
N ARG A 38 9.31 9.88 -22.83
CA ARG A 38 9.42 11.15 -22.12
C ARG A 38 8.49 11.19 -20.92
N ALA A 39 8.95 11.78 -19.82
CA ALA A 39 8.17 11.97 -18.59
C ALA A 39 7.13 13.11 -18.74
N TYR A 40 6.31 13.09 -19.81
CA TYR A 40 5.42 14.20 -20.18
C TYR A 40 4.38 14.55 -19.10
N ASN A 41 3.84 13.55 -18.42
CA ASN A 41 2.91 13.72 -17.30
C ASN A 41 3.58 14.47 -16.13
N PHE A 42 4.78 14.03 -15.70
CA PHE A 42 5.54 14.67 -14.62
C PHE A 42 5.90 16.12 -14.97
N GLU A 43 6.37 16.38 -16.20
CA GLU A 43 6.70 17.71 -16.67
C GLU A 43 5.47 18.63 -16.66
N THR A 44 4.32 18.11 -17.09
CA THR A 44 3.05 18.83 -17.09
C THR A 44 2.59 19.16 -15.66
N TYR A 45 2.64 18.19 -14.75
CA TYR A 45 2.26 18.42 -13.36
C TYR A 45 3.21 19.37 -12.66
N ARG A 46 4.51 19.24 -12.88
CA ARG A 46 5.51 20.17 -12.34
C ARG A 46 5.28 21.61 -12.83
N LYS A 47 4.99 21.75 -14.13
CA LYS A 47 4.67 23.07 -14.69
C LYS A 47 3.43 23.68 -14.04
N ARG A 48 2.34 22.91 -13.92
CA ARG A 48 1.10 23.38 -13.29
C ARG A 48 1.31 23.79 -11.83
N LEU A 49 2.09 23.01 -11.09
CA LEU A 49 2.43 23.34 -9.71
C LEU A 49 3.26 24.61 -9.59
N LYS A 50 4.22 24.80 -10.52
CA LYS A 50 5.02 26.01 -10.62
C LYS A 50 4.15 27.23 -10.94
N ASP A 51 3.25 27.10 -11.91
CA ASP A 51 2.33 28.18 -12.31
C ASP A 51 1.38 28.59 -11.18
N ALA A 52 1.06 27.65 -10.28
CA ALA A 52 0.29 27.88 -9.05
C ALA A 52 1.12 28.46 -7.89
N GLY A 53 2.42 28.67 -8.06
CA GLY A 53 3.32 29.20 -7.02
C GLY A 53 3.60 28.24 -5.85
N MET A 54 3.41 26.92 -6.04
CA MET A 54 3.54 25.91 -4.97
C MET A 54 4.63 24.86 -5.23
N LEU A 55 5.58 25.15 -6.13
CA LEU A 55 6.59 24.15 -6.50
C LEU A 55 7.48 23.71 -5.33
N ASP A 56 7.72 24.59 -4.38
CA ASP A 56 8.45 24.34 -3.14
C ASP A 56 7.75 23.32 -2.21
N LEU A 57 6.45 23.11 -2.37
CA LEU A 57 5.67 22.13 -1.63
C LEU A 57 5.67 20.73 -2.25
N ALA A 58 6.28 20.54 -3.42
CA ALA A 58 6.23 19.28 -4.18
C ALA A 58 6.68 18.07 -3.37
N ASP A 59 7.82 18.17 -2.66
CA ASP A 59 8.33 17.06 -1.82
C ASP A 59 7.39 16.77 -0.63
N SER A 60 6.78 17.80 -0.03
CA SER A 60 5.80 17.63 1.03
C SER A 60 4.54 16.90 0.55
N PHE A 61 4.03 17.25 -0.63
CA PHE A 61 2.89 16.58 -1.23
C PHE A 61 3.21 15.12 -1.59
N PHE A 62 4.38 14.87 -2.17
CA PHE A 62 4.85 13.52 -2.46
C PHE A 62 4.94 12.67 -1.18
N ARG A 63 5.62 13.15 -0.14
CA ARG A 63 5.78 12.42 1.12
C ARG A 63 4.46 12.17 1.84
N ALA A 64 3.58 13.18 1.90
CA ALA A 64 2.30 13.04 2.59
C ALA A 64 1.38 12.04 1.88
N SER A 65 1.23 12.16 0.54
CA SER A 65 0.42 11.22 -0.24
C SER A 65 1.01 9.81 -0.26
N GLY A 66 2.33 9.70 -0.34
CA GLY A 66 3.02 8.41 -0.28
C GLY A 66 2.88 7.71 1.08
N ALA A 67 2.99 8.45 2.19
CA ALA A 67 2.76 7.90 3.52
C ALA A 67 1.32 7.39 3.68
N LEU A 68 0.32 8.14 3.18
CA LEU A 68 -1.07 7.69 3.18
C LEU A 68 -1.25 6.43 2.33
N ALA A 69 -0.65 6.39 1.13
CA ALA A 69 -0.74 5.24 0.25
C ALA A 69 -0.17 3.97 0.92
N VAL A 70 0.96 4.06 1.63
CA VAL A 70 1.53 2.93 2.38
C VAL A 70 0.57 2.42 3.47
N ILE A 71 -0.12 3.32 4.18
CA ILE A 71 -1.15 2.94 5.17
C ILE A 71 -2.30 2.21 4.48
N CYS A 72 -2.78 2.71 3.34
CA CYS A 72 -3.85 2.08 2.58
C CYS A 72 -3.44 0.70 2.03
N TYR A 73 -2.23 0.55 1.49
CA TYR A 73 -1.68 -0.75 1.08
C TYR A 73 -1.67 -1.75 2.23
N ARG A 74 -1.22 -1.31 3.41
CA ARG A 74 -1.23 -2.14 4.60
C ARG A 74 -2.63 -2.64 4.93
N GLU A 75 -3.62 -1.76 4.94
CA GLU A 75 -5.00 -2.12 5.28
C GLU A 75 -5.63 -3.08 4.28
N ASP A 76 -5.38 -2.91 2.98
CA ASP A 76 -5.84 -3.83 1.94
C ASP A 76 -5.22 -5.22 2.11
N ILE A 77 -3.90 -5.27 2.25
CA ILE A 77 -3.15 -6.52 2.43
C ILE A 77 -3.61 -7.23 3.71
N GLU A 78 -3.68 -6.50 4.84
CA GLU A 78 -4.15 -7.07 6.10
C GLU A 78 -5.61 -7.50 6.02
N SER A 79 -6.48 -6.83 5.25
CA SER A 79 -7.86 -7.26 5.05
C SER A 79 -7.94 -8.58 4.29
N ALA A 80 -7.12 -8.77 3.27
CA ALA A 80 -7.01 -10.05 2.56
C ALA A 80 -6.51 -11.15 3.50
N ILE A 81 -5.43 -10.89 4.26
CA ILE A 81 -4.81 -11.85 5.19
C ILE A 81 -5.75 -12.21 6.35
N ARG A 82 -6.58 -11.26 6.85
CA ARG A 82 -7.60 -11.51 7.90
C ARG A 82 -8.76 -12.38 7.41
N THR A 83 -8.96 -12.49 6.11
CA THR A 83 -10.11 -13.20 5.53
C THR A 83 -9.83 -14.68 5.46
N ARG A 84 -10.46 -15.44 6.35
CA ARG A 84 -10.30 -16.89 6.37
C ARG A 84 -10.84 -17.53 5.08
N GLY A 85 -10.04 -18.38 4.46
CA GLY A 85 -10.41 -19.05 3.21
C GLY A 85 -10.16 -18.20 1.96
N PHE A 86 -9.58 -17.00 2.12
CA PHE A 86 -9.17 -16.18 0.99
C PHE A 86 -7.92 -16.77 0.32
N GLY A 87 -7.88 -16.79 -1.01
CA GLY A 87 -6.80 -17.43 -1.77
C GLY A 87 -5.55 -16.57 -1.90
N GLY A 88 -5.66 -15.26 -1.69
CA GLY A 88 -4.54 -14.34 -1.80
C GLY A 88 -4.94 -12.97 -2.35
N PHE A 89 -3.94 -12.19 -2.73
CA PHE A 89 -4.13 -10.86 -3.30
C PHE A 89 -3.08 -10.57 -4.38
N GLN A 90 -3.40 -9.66 -5.29
CA GLN A 90 -2.50 -9.13 -6.31
C GLN A 90 -2.47 -7.62 -6.23
N LEU A 91 -1.29 -7.04 -6.21
CA LEU A 91 -1.11 -5.59 -6.25
C LEU A 91 -1.19 -5.07 -7.70
N LEU A 92 -1.78 -3.92 -7.87
CA LEU A 92 -1.71 -3.12 -9.10
C LEU A 92 -1.45 -1.66 -8.74
N ASP A 93 -0.19 -1.27 -8.67
CA ASP A 93 1.03 -2.04 -8.90
C ASP A 93 2.01 -1.89 -7.74
N LEU A 94 3.03 -2.75 -7.72
CA LEU A 94 4.20 -2.56 -6.86
C LEU A 94 5.04 -1.35 -7.32
N GLN A 95 5.10 -1.09 -8.63
CA GLN A 95 5.74 0.06 -9.27
C GLN A 95 4.74 0.96 -9.99
N ASP A 96 5.14 2.16 -10.33
CA ASP A 96 4.36 3.05 -11.18
C ASP A 96 4.19 2.47 -12.58
N PHE A 97 3.01 2.65 -13.15
CA PHE A 97 2.70 2.22 -14.51
C PHE A 97 2.85 3.40 -15.49
N PRO A 98 3.95 3.49 -16.25
CA PRO A 98 4.20 4.62 -17.15
C PRO A 98 3.27 4.65 -18.36
N GLY A 99 2.57 3.57 -18.66
CA GLY A 99 1.57 3.49 -19.74
C GLY A 99 0.30 4.27 -19.46
N GLN A 100 0.04 4.65 -18.21
CA GLN A 100 -1.07 5.49 -17.79
C GLN A 100 -0.54 6.64 -16.93
N GLY A 101 -0.61 7.87 -17.45
CA GLY A 101 0.06 9.05 -16.86
C GLY A 101 -0.38 9.43 -15.44
N THR A 102 -1.49 8.86 -14.95
CA THR A 102 -2.00 9.07 -13.58
C THR A 102 -1.78 7.86 -12.67
N ALA A 103 -1.26 6.75 -13.18
CA ALA A 103 -1.03 5.53 -12.39
C ALA A 103 0.30 5.58 -11.61
N LEU A 104 0.47 6.64 -10.80
CA LEU A 104 1.58 6.82 -9.87
C LEU A 104 1.22 6.17 -8.53
N VAL A 105 0.99 4.86 -8.56
CA VAL A 105 0.44 4.09 -7.44
C VAL A 105 1.48 3.21 -6.73
N GLY A 106 2.64 3.00 -7.37
CA GLY A 106 3.69 2.13 -6.87
C GLY A 106 4.45 2.71 -5.67
N ILE A 107 4.90 1.85 -4.78
CA ILE A 107 5.93 2.17 -3.77
C ILE A 107 7.34 2.20 -4.39
N LEU A 108 7.47 1.59 -5.56
CA LEU A 108 8.61 1.73 -6.46
C LEU A 108 8.23 2.67 -7.61
N ASP A 109 9.21 3.32 -8.19
CA ASP A 109 9.01 4.13 -9.39
C ASP A 109 8.91 3.24 -10.66
N ALA A 110 8.72 3.85 -11.82
CA ALA A 110 8.61 3.15 -13.10
C ALA A 110 9.88 2.38 -13.51
N PHE A 111 10.99 2.59 -12.81
CA PHE A 111 12.30 1.93 -13.04
C PHE A 111 12.59 0.87 -11.97
N LEU A 112 11.64 0.55 -11.10
CA LEU A 112 11.75 -0.36 -9.97
C LEU A 112 12.69 0.13 -8.85
N ASP A 113 13.02 1.41 -8.84
CA ASP A 113 13.76 2.01 -7.73
C ASP A 113 12.81 2.40 -6.59
N SER A 114 13.28 2.28 -5.36
CA SER A 114 12.50 2.67 -4.18
C SER A 114 12.24 4.17 -4.15
N LYS A 115 10.99 4.55 -3.96
CA LYS A 115 10.60 5.94 -3.69
C LYS A 115 10.96 6.42 -2.28
N GLY A 116 11.53 5.56 -1.42
CA GLY A 116 11.89 5.89 -0.05
C GLY A 116 10.71 6.12 0.90
N LEU A 117 9.52 5.62 0.55
CA LEU A 117 8.29 5.81 1.33
C LEU A 117 8.14 4.77 2.44
N VAL A 118 8.65 3.58 2.22
CA VAL A 118 8.64 2.45 3.16
C VAL A 118 9.90 1.62 2.96
N THR A 119 10.45 1.09 4.05
CA THR A 119 11.59 0.16 3.95
C THR A 119 11.08 -1.28 3.73
N PRO A 120 11.92 -2.18 3.16
CA PRO A 120 11.57 -3.60 3.03
C PRO A 120 11.18 -4.25 4.35
N GLU A 121 11.83 -3.90 5.46
CA GLU A 121 11.54 -4.42 6.79
C GLU A 121 10.15 -4.00 7.25
N LYS A 122 9.78 -2.72 7.08
CA LYS A 122 8.45 -2.20 7.40
C LYS A 122 7.36 -2.78 6.52
N TRP A 123 7.63 -2.98 5.24
CA TRP A 123 6.71 -3.64 4.32
C TRP A 123 6.43 -5.09 4.77
N ARG A 124 7.45 -5.80 5.22
CA ARG A 124 7.34 -7.18 5.69
C ARG A 124 6.60 -7.33 7.03
N GLU A 125 6.35 -6.25 7.76
CA GLU A 125 5.52 -6.32 8.97
C GLU A 125 4.08 -6.71 8.67
N PHE A 126 3.56 -6.39 7.47
CA PHE A 126 2.19 -6.68 7.06
C PHE A 126 2.06 -7.51 5.76
N CYS A 127 3.12 -7.67 5.01
CA CYS A 127 3.18 -8.49 3.78
C CYS A 127 4.23 -9.59 3.95
N ASN A 128 3.85 -10.67 4.63
CA ASN A 128 4.73 -11.77 5.00
C ASN A 128 3.91 -13.05 5.24
N ASP A 129 4.60 -14.19 5.35
CA ASP A 129 3.99 -15.49 5.65
C ASP A 129 3.34 -15.52 7.04
N VAL A 130 3.88 -14.79 8.00
CA VAL A 130 3.36 -14.69 9.36
C VAL A 130 3.15 -13.22 9.70
N VAL A 131 1.89 -12.83 9.93
CA VAL A 131 1.52 -11.44 10.18
C VAL A 131 0.67 -11.34 11.46
N PRO A 132 1.07 -10.50 12.43
CA PRO A 132 0.22 -10.13 13.55
C PRO A 132 -0.87 -9.14 13.09
N LEU A 133 -2.10 -9.39 13.51
CA LEU A 133 -3.27 -8.63 13.06
C LEU A 133 -4.10 -8.18 14.25
N LEU A 134 -4.70 -7.00 14.13
CA LEU A 134 -5.71 -6.51 15.07
C LEU A 134 -7.09 -6.44 14.38
N ARG A 135 -8.14 -6.86 15.10
CA ARG A 135 -9.53 -6.66 14.68
C ARG A 135 -10.14 -5.56 15.54
N HIS A 136 -10.39 -4.42 14.92
CA HIS A 136 -11.01 -3.26 15.57
C HIS A 136 -12.08 -2.66 14.65
N ASN A 137 -12.98 -1.89 15.23
CA ASN A 137 -14.14 -1.33 14.52
C ASN A 137 -13.92 0.12 14.04
N SER A 138 -12.79 0.72 14.40
CA SER A 138 -12.46 2.10 14.07
C SER A 138 -10.95 2.30 14.03
N PHE A 139 -10.50 3.27 13.26
CA PHE A 139 -9.10 3.75 13.25
C PHE A 139 -8.88 4.95 14.16
N THR A 140 -9.96 5.53 14.70
CA THR A 140 -9.90 6.72 15.55
C THR A 140 -10.66 6.47 16.83
N TRP A 141 -10.05 6.82 17.94
CA TRP A 141 -10.59 6.66 19.30
C TRP A 141 -10.42 7.97 20.06
N THR A 142 -11.41 8.31 20.85
CA THR A 142 -11.34 9.45 21.76
C THR A 142 -10.92 9.02 23.15
N THR A 143 -10.44 9.94 23.98
CA THR A 143 -9.92 9.63 25.33
C THR A 143 -10.96 9.08 26.30
N ASN A 144 -12.26 9.26 25.99
CA ASN A 144 -13.37 8.72 26.79
C ASN A 144 -13.89 7.37 26.27
N GLN A 145 -13.28 6.80 25.23
CA GLN A 145 -13.63 5.49 24.69
C GLN A 145 -12.64 4.42 25.19
N THR A 146 -13.14 3.22 25.37
CA THR A 146 -12.30 2.05 25.64
C THR A 146 -11.90 1.40 24.32
N PHE A 147 -10.61 1.27 24.07
CA PHE A 147 -10.10 0.50 22.93
C PHE A 147 -10.25 -0.99 23.21
N VAL A 148 -11.10 -1.65 22.43
CA VAL A 148 -11.31 -3.10 22.49
C VAL A 148 -10.93 -3.69 21.14
N THR A 149 -10.06 -4.68 21.14
CA THR A 149 -9.59 -5.34 19.92
C THR A 149 -9.41 -6.84 20.15
N LYS A 150 -9.39 -7.58 19.04
CA LYS A 150 -8.98 -8.99 19.02
C LYS A 150 -7.65 -9.11 18.30
N ALA A 151 -6.63 -9.56 19.01
CA ALA A 151 -5.35 -9.90 18.43
C ALA A 151 -5.43 -11.26 17.72
N GLN A 152 -4.83 -11.35 16.55
CA GLN A 152 -4.74 -12.57 15.73
C GLN A 152 -3.33 -12.70 15.16
N VAL A 153 -2.96 -13.92 14.80
CA VAL A 153 -1.78 -14.17 13.97
C VAL A 153 -2.25 -14.94 12.74
N ALA A 154 -2.02 -14.39 11.57
CA ALA A 154 -2.14 -15.13 10.33
C ALA A 154 -0.84 -15.91 10.11
N ASN A 155 -0.96 -17.18 9.74
CA ASN A 155 0.18 -18.02 9.38
C ASN A 155 -0.11 -18.73 8.06
N TYR A 156 0.51 -18.25 7.01
CA TYR A 156 0.52 -18.83 5.66
C TYR A 156 1.86 -19.54 5.36
N GLY A 157 2.74 -19.62 6.37
CA GLY A 157 4.01 -20.34 6.26
C GLY A 157 3.82 -21.87 6.22
N PRO A 158 4.87 -22.60 5.82
CA PRO A 158 4.80 -24.05 5.60
C PRO A 158 4.72 -24.89 6.90
N VAL A 159 4.86 -24.25 8.06
CA VAL A 159 4.88 -24.94 9.35
C VAL A 159 3.90 -24.32 10.34
N ASN A 160 3.30 -25.16 11.18
CA ASN A 160 2.44 -24.68 12.26
C ASN A 160 3.24 -23.98 13.35
N ILE A 161 2.73 -22.86 13.86
CA ILE A 161 3.30 -22.16 15.00
C ILE A 161 2.74 -22.75 16.28
N ASN A 162 3.54 -23.56 16.97
CA ASN A 162 3.17 -24.24 18.22
C ASN A 162 3.75 -23.51 19.45
N LYS A 163 3.95 -22.22 19.38
CA LYS A 163 4.51 -21.39 20.46
C LYS A 163 3.50 -20.32 20.87
N ALA A 164 3.53 -19.93 22.14
CA ALA A 164 2.75 -18.80 22.62
C ALA A 164 3.22 -17.52 21.96
N ALA A 165 2.27 -16.71 21.48
CA ALA A 165 2.54 -15.34 21.02
C ALA A 165 2.37 -14.37 22.20
N LYS A 166 3.24 -13.40 22.31
CA LYS A 166 3.17 -12.31 23.28
C LYS A 166 3.12 -10.98 22.54
N TRP A 167 2.13 -10.17 22.88
CA TRP A 167 2.09 -8.75 22.48
C TRP A 167 2.93 -7.92 23.45
N VAL A 168 3.76 -7.06 22.92
CA VAL A 168 4.69 -6.20 23.71
C VAL A 168 4.46 -4.76 23.32
#